data_ff4d625d61cd258ef89c577681b01eea
#
_entry.id   ff4d625d61cd258ef89c577681b01eea
#
_cell.length_a   1.000
_cell.length_b   1.000
_cell.length_c   1.000
_cell.angle_alpha   90.00
_cell.angle_beta   90.00
_cell.angle_gamma   90.00
#
_symmetry.space_group_name_H-M   'P 1'
#
loop_
_entity.id
_entity.type
_entity.pdbx_description
1 polymer ?
#
loop_
_entity_poly.entity_id
_entity_poly.type
_entity_poly.pdbx_seq_one_letter_code
_entity_poly.pdbx_strand_id
1 'polypeptide(L)'
;MATNMPTAVERTPHNPFAARSPEDERLHRKQRLAVAFRIFGRLGFDEGVAGHITARDPLRDDCFWVNPFGMSFKQIRVADLLLVDHHGEVVEGSWPVNQAAFAIHSQVHAARPDVVAAAHSHSLHGKAFSSLHRPL
;
A
#
# COMPACT_ATOMS: atom_id res chain seq x y z
N MET A 1 32.42 -43.93 5.66
CA MET A 1 31.95 -42.57 5.91
C MET A 1 30.69 -42.35 5.06
N ALA A 2 29.53 -42.36 5.72
CA ALA A 2 28.25 -42.15 5.02
C ALA A 2 27.99 -40.65 4.91
N THR A 3 27.95 -40.13 3.69
CA THR A 3 27.60 -38.75 3.37
C THR A 3 26.10 -38.56 3.59
N ASN A 4 25.78 -37.80 4.63
CA ASN A 4 24.40 -37.40 4.95
C ASN A 4 23.94 -36.37 3.89
N MET A 5 23.14 -36.80 2.92
CA MET A 5 22.48 -35.90 2.00
C MET A 5 21.36 -35.15 2.72
N PRO A 6 21.21 -33.83 2.58
CA PRO A 6 20.10 -33.12 3.17
C PRO A 6 18.79 -33.59 2.51
N THR A 7 17.84 -34.00 3.35
CA THR A 7 16.47 -34.34 2.94
C THR A 7 15.85 -33.16 2.21
N ALA A 8 15.29 -33.41 1.03
CA ALA A 8 14.57 -32.42 0.24
C ALA A 8 13.44 -31.82 1.10
N VAL A 9 13.45 -30.51 1.25
CA VAL A 9 12.36 -29.77 1.88
C VAL A 9 11.13 -29.96 1.00
N GLU A 10 10.15 -30.71 1.51
CA GLU A 10 8.85 -30.89 0.86
C GLU A 10 8.18 -29.51 0.80
N ARG A 11 8.16 -28.91 -0.40
CA ARG A 11 7.41 -27.68 -0.65
C ARG A 11 5.95 -28.05 -0.79
N THR A 12 5.14 -27.81 0.21
CA THR A 12 3.67 -27.83 0.08
C THR A 12 3.26 -26.93 -1.08
N PRO A 13 2.40 -27.40 -2.00
CA PRO A 13 1.94 -26.58 -3.11
C PRO A 13 1.27 -25.31 -2.57
N HIS A 14 1.77 -24.14 -2.99
CA HIS A 14 1.17 -22.85 -2.61
C HIS A 14 -0.24 -22.75 -3.18
N ASN A 15 -1.26 -22.83 -2.32
CA ASN A 15 -2.64 -22.54 -2.71
C ASN A 15 -2.87 -21.02 -2.63
N PRO A 16 -2.97 -20.31 -3.75
CA PRO A 16 -3.16 -18.86 -3.75
C PRO A 16 -4.53 -18.41 -3.21
N PHE A 17 -5.47 -19.37 -3.05
CA PHE A 17 -6.83 -19.13 -2.54
C PHE A 17 -7.01 -19.57 -1.09
N ALA A 18 -5.97 -20.10 -0.44
CA ALA A 18 -6.04 -20.42 0.99
C ALA A 18 -6.24 -19.14 1.81
N ALA A 19 -7.07 -19.23 2.84
CA ALA A 19 -7.21 -18.15 3.82
C ALA A 19 -5.85 -17.92 4.49
N ARG A 20 -5.42 -16.64 4.54
CA ARG A 20 -4.17 -16.25 5.21
C ARG A 20 -4.41 -16.04 6.68
N SER A 21 -3.37 -16.24 7.50
CA SER A 21 -3.37 -15.69 8.85
C SER A 21 -3.42 -14.15 8.78
N PRO A 22 -3.86 -13.44 9.82
CA PRO A 22 -3.84 -11.98 9.84
C PRO A 22 -2.44 -11.39 9.57
N GLU A 23 -1.39 -12.03 10.07
CA GLU A 23 0.01 -11.64 9.86
C GLU A 23 0.45 -11.84 8.40
N ASP A 24 0.09 -12.97 7.80
CA ASP A 24 0.36 -13.23 6.38
C ASP A 24 -0.43 -12.28 5.49
N GLU A 25 -1.67 -11.96 5.86
CA GLU A 25 -2.48 -10.98 5.15
C GLU A 25 -1.88 -9.57 5.26
N ARG A 26 -1.36 -9.17 6.42
CA ARG A 26 -0.62 -7.92 6.60
C ARG A 26 0.57 -7.84 5.64
N LEU A 27 1.41 -8.87 5.63
CA LEU A 27 2.56 -8.92 4.73
C LEU A 27 2.11 -8.89 3.26
N HIS A 28 1.08 -9.65 2.92
CA HIS A 28 0.52 -9.66 1.57
C HIS A 28 0.02 -8.28 1.13
N ARG A 29 -0.73 -7.56 1.98
CA ARG A 29 -1.19 -6.20 1.67
C ARG A 29 -0.04 -5.24 1.48
N LYS A 30 0.98 -5.28 2.32
CA LYS A 30 2.20 -4.47 2.17
C LYS A 30 2.93 -4.76 0.86
N GLN A 31 3.07 -6.03 0.48
CA GLN A 31 3.69 -6.44 -0.79
C GLN A 31 2.88 -5.94 -1.99
N ARG A 32 1.55 -6.10 -1.98
CA ARG A 32 0.67 -5.61 -3.04
C ARG A 32 0.69 -4.10 -3.15
N LEU A 33 0.74 -3.40 -2.02
CA LEU A 33 0.84 -1.94 -1.97
C LEU A 33 2.15 -1.45 -2.60
N ALA A 34 3.29 -2.06 -2.25
CA ALA A 34 4.58 -1.72 -2.85
C ALA A 34 4.60 -1.99 -4.37
N VAL A 35 3.97 -3.08 -4.83
CA VAL A 35 3.82 -3.37 -6.27
C VAL A 35 2.93 -2.33 -6.94
N ALA A 36 1.81 -1.93 -6.32
CA ALA A 36 0.91 -0.91 -6.85
C ALA A 36 1.65 0.43 -7.06
N PHE A 37 2.46 0.87 -6.10
CA PHE A 37 3.28 2.07 -6.26
C PHE A 37 4.20 1.96 -7.48
N ARG A 38 4.89 0.84 -7.67
CA ARG A 38 5.80 0.64 -8.80
C ARG A 38 5.07 0.63 -10.15
N ILE A 39 3.86 0.05 -10.20
CA ILE A 39 3.00 0.06 -11.38
C ILE A 39 2.60 1.50 -11.71
N PHE A 40 2.09 2.26 -10.70
CA PHE A 40 1.70 3.66 -10.88
C PHE A 40 2.88 4.53 -11.33
N GLY A 41 4.05 4.35 -10.71
CA GLY A 41 5.26 5.06 -11.12
C GLY A 41 5.70 4.71 -12.54
N ARG A 42 5.57 3.44 -12.95
CA ARG A 42 5.88 3.00 -14.33
C ARG A 42 4.93 3.58 -15.37
N LEU A 43 3.67 3.78 -14.99
CA LEU A 43 2.64 4.36 -15.85
C LEU A 43 2.65 5.90 -15.84
N GLY A 44 3.53 6.54 -15.07
CA GLY A 44 3.62 8.00 -14.99
C GLY A 44 2.50 8.64 -14.16
N PHE A 45 1.94 7.91 -13.18
CA PHE A 45 0.89 8.42 -12.28
C PHE A 45 1.45 9.01 -10.98
N ASP A 46 2.76 9.17 -10.89
CA ASP A 46 3.51 9.65 -9.74
C ASP A 46 4.04 11.09 -9.92
N GLU A 47 3.38 11.91 -10.72
CA GLU A 47 3.77 13.29 -10.93
C GLU A 47 3.71 14.09 -9.62
N GLY A 48 4.81 14.74 -9.29
CA GLY A 48 4.95 15.49 -8.04
C GLY A 48 5.05 14.59 -6.81
N VAL A 49 4.61 15.10 -5.66
CA VAL A 49 4.69 14.41 -4.35
C VAL A 49 3.32 14.13 -3.74
N ALA A 50 2.25 14.48 -4.44
CA ALA A 50 0.90 14.45 -3.88
C ALA A 50 0.19 13.10 -4.04
N GLY A 51 0.66 12.23 -4.94
CA GLY A 51 0.09 10.89 -5.12
C GLY A 51 0.31 10.00 -3.89
N HIS A 52 -0.69 9.18 -3.58
CA HIS A 52 -0.62 8.23 -2.46
C HIS A 52 -1.56 7.06 -2.66
N ILE A 53 -1.20 5.91 -2.13
CA ILE A 53 -2.03 4.71 -2.12
C ILE A 53 -2.00 4.17 -0.68
N THR A 54 -3.15 3.75 -0.18
CA THR A 54 -3.27 3.19 1.17
C THR A 54 -3.86 1.80 1.15
N ALA A 55 -3.54 1.00 2.16
CA ALA A 55 -4.15 -0.29 2.41
C ALA A 55 -4.41 -0.46 3.91
N ARG A 56 -5.66 -0.78 4.28
CA ARG A 56 -6.06 -1.03 5.67
C ARG A 56 -5.23 -2.16 6.27
N ASP A 57 -4.76 -1.97 7.49
CA ASP A 57 -4.08 -3.01 8.24
C ASP A 57 -5.08 -4.08 8.71
N PRO A 58 -4.81 -5.38 8.53
CA PRO A 58 -5.72 -6.44 8.95
C PRO A 58 -5.64 -6.77 10.43
N LEU A 59 -4.61 -6.28 11.15
CA LEU A 59 -4.42 -6.49 12.59
C LEU A 59 -4.89 -5.29 13.42
N ARG A 60 -4.97 -4.11 12.78
CA ARG A 60 -5.38 -2.85 13.40
C ARG A 60 -6.32 -2.13 12.45
N ASP A 61 -7.62 -2.26 12.67
CA ASP A 61 -8.68 -1.70 11.82
C ASP A 61 -8.72 -0.16 11.84
N ASP A 62 -8.13 0.45 12.88
CA ASP A 62 -7.90 1.88 13.02
C ASP A 62 -6.67 2.41 12.27
N CYS A 63 -5.92 1.55 11.58
CA CYS A 63 -4.66 1.90 10.91
C CYS A 63 -4.65 1.50 9.43
N PHE A 64 -3.81 2.18 8.66
CA PHE A 64 -3.55 1.86 7.26
C PHE A 64 -2.09 2.08 6.88
N TRP A 65 -1.60 1.29 5.94
CA TRP A 65 -0.29 1.43 5.32
C TRP A 65 -0.31 2.47 4.22
N VAL A 66 0.74 3.29 4.16
CA VAL A 66 0.88 4.38 3.18
C VAL A 66 2.34 4.58 2.79
N ASN A 67 2.58 5.30 1.69
CA ASN A 67 3.93 5.67 1.26
C ASN A 67 4.55 6.78 2.11
N PRO A 68 5.89 6.79 2.25
CA PRO A 68 6.62 7.94 2.78
C PRO A 68 6.41 9.20 1.93
N PHE A 69 6.32 10.36 2.57
CA PHE A 69 6.24 11.62 1.86
C PHE A 69 7.52 11.93 1.08
N GLY A 70 7.39 12.34 -0.17
CA GLY A 70 8.52 12.73 -1.01
C GLY A 70 9.33 11.59 -1.63
N MET A 71 9.01 10.33 -1.31
CA MET A 71 9.68 9.18 -1.93
C MET A 71 8.99 8.84 -3.26
N SER A 72 9.79 8.72 -4.35
CA SER A 72 9.26 8.30 -5.65
C SER A 72 8.59 6.93 -5.57
N PHE A 73 7.43 6.78 -6.20
CA PHE A 73 6.72 5.51 -6.29
C PHE A 73 7.57 4.36 -6.84
N LYS A 74 8.49 4.67 -7.75
CA LYS A 74 9.42 3.69 -8.33
C LYS A 74 10.42 3.10 -7.34
N GLN A 75 10.65 3.78 -6.20
CA GLN A 75 11.64 3.39 -5.20
C GLN A 75 11.02 2.68 -3.99
N ILE A 76 9.70 2.84 -3.77
CA ILE A 76 9.02 2.31 -2.57
C ILE A 76 9.16 0.79 -2.48
N ARG A 77 9.64 0.33 -1.33
CA ARG A 77 9.74 -1.07 -0.94
C ARG A 77 8.77 -1.37 0.21
N VAL A 78 8.55 -2.62 0.49
CA VAL A 78 7.72 -3.07 1.63
C VAL A 78 8.21 -2.50 2.96
N ALA A 79 9.54 -2.39 3.12
CA ALA A 79 10.16 -1.87 4.35
C ALA A 79 10.03 -0.34 4.50
N ASP A 80 9.71 0.38 3.44
CA ASP A 80 9.60 1.84 3.46
C ASP A 80 8.18 2.29 3.83
N LEU A 81 7.19 1.38 3.79
CA LEU A 81 5.80 1.69 4.08
C LEU A 81 5.60 2.07 5.56
N LEU A 82 4.77 3.09 5.79
CA LEU A 82 4.41 3.58 7.11
C LEU A 82 3.04 3.03 7.52
N LEU A 83 2.90 2.63 8.78
CA LEU A 83 1.61 2.40 9.40
C LEU A 83 1.16 3.69 10.09
N VAL A 84 -0.01 4.19 9.73
CA VAL A 84 -0.57 5.44 10.25
C VAL A 84 -1.95 5.16 10.84
N ASP A 85 -2.24 5.75 11.98
CA ASP A 85 -3.56 5.65 12.61
C ASP A 85 -4.55 6.72 12.08
N HIS A 86 -5.79 6.69 12.55
CA HIS A 86 -6.83 7.64 12.14
C HIS A 86 -6.61 9.07 12.68
N HIS A 87 -5.61 9.29 13.54
CA HIS A 87 -5.22 10.61 14.06
C HIS A 87 -4.04 11.22 13.27
N GLY A 88 -3.42 10.44 12.38
CA GLY A 88 -2.28 10.87 11.56
C GLY A 88 -0.94 10.58 12.20
N GLU A 89 -0.92 9.84 13.31
CA GLU A 89 0.30 9.45 13.97
C GLU A 89 0.94 8.25 13.28
N VAL A 90 2.25 8.32 13.07
CA VAL A 90 3.02 7.20 12.51
C VAL A 90 3.27 6.18 13.62
N VAL A 91 2.61 5.02 13.50
CA VAL A 91 2.71 3.91 14.46
C VAL A 91 3.90 2.99 14.16
N GLU A 92 4.16 2.74 12.88
CA GLU A 92 5.34 2.00 12.41
C GLU A 92 6.02 2.77 11.27
N GLY A 93 7.35 2.86 11.34
CA GLY A 93 8.17 3.60 10.39
C GLY A 93 8.76 4.86 11.01
N SER A 94 9.67 5.53 10.27
CA SER A 94 10.39 6.71 10.76
C SER A 94 10.38 7.88 9.78
N TRP A 95 9.64 7.75 8.67
CA TRP A 95 9.54 8.77 7.63
C TRP A 95 8.32 9.66 7.84
N PRO A 96 8.33 10.93 7.41
CA PRO A 96 7.14 11.77 7.47
C PRO A 96 6.01 11.24 6.57
N VAL A 97 4.77 11.36 7.04
CA VAL A 97 3.58 11.05 6.26
C VAL A 97 3.12 12.28 5.46
N ASN A 98 2.52 12.04 4.31
CA ASN A 98 1.85 13.09 3.54
C ASN A 98 0.52 13.46 4.23
N GLN A 99 0.42 14.67 4.78
CA GLN A 99 -0.77 15.15 5.48
C GLN A 99 -2.02 15.17 4.58
N ALA A 100 -1.87 15.44 3.28
CA ALA A 100 -3.00 15.37 2.34
C ALA A 100 -3.49 13.92 2.14
N ALA A 101 -2.56 12.96 2.08
CA ALA A 101 -2.90 11.54 2.03
C ALA A 101 -3.69 11.11 3.28
N PHE A 102 -3.23 11.53 4.45
CA PHE A 102 -3.91 11.26 5.70
C PHE A 102 -5.31 11.87 5.72
N ALA A 103 -5.47 13.16 5.44
CA ALA A 103 -6.73 13.88 5.55
C ALA A 103 -7.85 13.27 4.68
N ILE A 104 -7.51 12.76 3.49
CA ILE A 104 -8.48 12.16 2.57
C ILE A 104 -8.69 10.68 2.90
N HIS A 105 -7.63 9.90 2.96
CA HIS A 105 -7.74 8.44 3.06
C HIS A 105 -8.16 7.96 4.45
N SER A 106 -7.84 8.70 5.53
CA SER A 106 -8.38 8.40 6.86
C SER A 106 -9.91 8.45 6.87
N GLN A 107 -10.50 9.46 6.21
CA GLN A 107 -11.96 9.58 6.11
C GLN A 107 -12.58 8.48 5.24
N VAL A 108 -11.91 8.10 4.15
CA VAL A 108 -12.38 6.96 3.32
C VAL A 108 -12.37 5.68 4.14
N HIS A 109 -11.27 5.38 4.84
CA HIS A 109 -11.17 4.19 5.66
C HIS A 109 -12.12 4.19 6.85
N ALA A 110 -12.39 5.35 7.47
CA ALA A 110 -13.36 5.47 8.57
C ALA A 110 -14.81 5.28 8.09
N ALA A 111 -15.19 5.91 6.96
CA ALA A 111 -16.55 5.86 6.43
C ALA A 111 -16.89 4.52 5.73
N ARG A 112 -15.87 3.80 5.26
CA ARG A 112 -16.04 2.59 4.46
C ARG A 112 -15.17 1.44 5.02
N PRO A 113 -15.62 0.75 6.08
CA PRO A 113 -14.88 -0.38 6.67
C PRO A 113 -14.66 -1.55 5.70
N ASP A 114 -15.50 -1.66 4.67
CA ASP A 114 -15.41 -2.65 3.59
C ASP A 114 -14.29 -2.35 2.59
N VAL A 115 -13.81 -1.09 2.54
CA VAL A 115 -12.73 -0.68 1.63
C VAL A 115 -11.36 -1.08 2.21
N VAL A 116 -10.69 -1.99 1.51
CA VAL A 116 -9.35 -2.45 1.90
C VAL A 116 -8.27 -1.47 1.44
N ALA A 117 -8.39 -0.91 0.24
CA ALA A 117 -7.38 -0.01 -0.33
C ALA A 117 -8.02 1.19 -1.02
N ALA A 118 -7.31 2.32 -1.00
CA ALA A 118 -7.68 3.52 -1.72
C ALA A 118 -6.45 4.09 -2.44
N ALA A 119 -6.65 4.66 -3.63
CA ALA A 119 -5.56 5.22 -4.43
C ALA A 119 -5.91 6.62 -4.91
N HIS A 120 -4.95 7.54 -4.81
CA HIS A 120 -4.98 8.87 -5.39
C HIS A 120 -3.74 9.04 -6.29
N SER A 121 -3.95 9.43 -7.53
CA SER A 121 -2.87 9.60 -8.50
C SER A 121 -3.07 10.82 -9.37
N HIS A 122 -1.97 11.33 -9.91
CA HIS A 122 -1.95 12.50 -10.80
C HIS A 122 -1.63 12.05 -12.22
N SER A 123 -2.58 11.36 -12.87
CA SER A 123 -2.42 10.99 -14.28
C SER A 123 -2.68 12.18 -15.21
N LEU A 124 -1.99 12.21 -16.36
CA LEU A 124 -2.18 13.27 -17.37
C LEU A 124 -3.64 13.40 -17.79
N HIS A 125 -4.28 12.30 -18.13
CA HIS A 125 -5.67 12.29 -18.57
C HIS A 125 -6.64 12.63 -17.42
N GLY A 126 -6.39 12.14 -16.21
CA GLY A 126 -7.21 12.50 -15.04
C GLY A 126 -7.17 13.99 -14.73
N LYS A 127 -5.99 14.63 -14.82
CA LYS A 127 -5.84 16.08 -14.66
C LYS A 127 -6.57 16.84 -15.77
N ALA A 128 -6.47 16.38 -17.03
CA ALA A 128 -7.18 16.99 -18.14
C ALA A 128 -8.71 16.93 -17.94
N PHE A 129 -9.24 15.77 -17.54
CA PHE A 129 -10.67 15.62 -17.26
C PHE A 129 -11.11 16.45 -16.04
N SER A 130 -10.30 16.55 -14.99
CA SER A 130 -10.64 17.33 -13.79
C SER A 130 -10.76 18.83 -14.06
N SER A 131 -10.20 19.34 -15.17
CA SER A 131 -10.34 20.74 -15.60
C SER A 131 -11.59 21.03 -16.44
N LEU A 132 -12.36 20.02 -16.80
CA LEU A 132 -13.59 20.19 -17.55
C LEU A 132 -14.75 20.54 -16.62
N HIS A 133 -15.68 21.39 -17.09
CA HIS A 133 -16.92 21.72 -16.37
C HIS A 133 -18.01 20.64 -16.50
N ARG A 134 -17.62 19.41 -16.84
CA ARG A 134 -18.54 18.28 -17.01
C ARG A 134 -18.10 17.12 -16.12
N PRO A 135 -19.01 16.50 -15.36
CA PRO A 135 -18.70 15.24 -14.67
C PRO A 135 -18.46 14.12 -15.69
N LEU A 136 -17.68 13.12 -15.27
CA LEU A 136 -17.46 11.88 -16.02
C LEU A 136 -18.69 11.00 -15.99
#